data_4c8db1aaf760f2bcf69c7a9d963c70ff
#
_entry.id   4c8db1aaf760f2bcf69c7a9d963c70ff
#
_cell.length_a   1.000
_cell.length_b   1.000
_cell.length_c   1.000
_cell.angle_alpha   90.00
_cell.angle_beta   90.00
_cell.angle_gamma   90.00
#
_symmetry.space_group_name_H-M   'P 1'
#
loop_
_entity.id
_entity.type
_entity.pdbx_description
1 polymer ?
#
loop_
_entity_poly.entity_id
_entity_poly.type
_entity_poly.pdbx_seq_one_letter_code
_entity_poly.pdbx_strand_id
1 'polypeptide(L)'
;NIMGRLGKKKLVTASGEKKSNPLRPLASVLSRLQLDENEYVARTVMKINSTVPGAYVFSSGKNMGAFKAVGFPEDVGRFYRLDEYEGYCWTAHGRYPTNTPGWWGGAHPFALLDYSIVHNGEISSYDANRRYIEMFGYKCTLQTDTEVITYIADYLIRRQGLTPEEAASVIAAPFWSTIENKSGEEKKRVTFLRTVYSSLLVTGPFSIVLGYTGGLMALNDRLKLRSMVVADKDDKVFIASEEAAIRVCLLYTSPSPRDRQKS
;
A
#
# COMPACT_ATOMS: atom_id res chain seq x y z
N ASN A 1 -8.03 9.83 7.80
CA ASN A 1 -7.19 9.21 8.85
C ASN A 1 -6.58 7.93 8.29
N ILE A 2 -5.27 7.79 8.36
CA ILE A 2 -4.51 6.58 8.00
C ILE A 2 -4.06 5.94 9.29
N MET A 3 -4.31 4.66 9.45
CA MET A 3 -3.92 3.91 10.64
C MET A 3 -3.36 2.54 10.26
N GLY A 4 -2.23 2.15 10.85
CA GLY A 4 -1.65 0.82 10.73
C GLY A 4 -1.34 0.24 12.11
N ARG A 5 -1.61 -1.05 12.29
CA ARG A 5 -1.34 -1.80 13.53
C ARG A 5 -0.62 -3.10 13.21
N LEU A 6 0.48 -3.34 13.89
CA LEU A 6 1.23 -4.60 13.87
C LEU A 6 1.05 -5.34 15.20
N GLY A 7 0.61 -6.58 15.14
CA GLY A 7 0.51 -7.44 16.32
C GLY A 7 1.10 -8.82 16.05
N LYS A 8 1.90 -9.34 16.97
CA LYS A 8 2.44 -10.71 16.88
C LYS A 8 1.40 -11.71 17.37
N LYS A 9 0.62 -12.33 16.47
CA LYS A 9 -0.05 -13.61 16.78
C LYS A 9 0.08 -14.59 15.62
N LYS A 10 0.35 -15.84 15.96
CA LYS A 10 0.46 -16.99 15.05
C LYS A 10 -0.84 -17.16 14.27
N LEU A 11 -0.73 -17.26 12.94
CA LEU A 11 -1.81 -17.79 12.12
C LEU A 11 -2.17 -19.20 12.59
N VAL A 12 -3.43 -19.40 12.96
CA VAL A 12 -4.00 -20.73 13.10
C VAL A 12 -4.61 -21.10 11.76
N THR A 13 -3.95 -22.00 11.04
CA THR A 13 -4.53 -22.63 9.87
C THR A 13 -5.61 -23.60 10.31
N ALA A 14 -6.86 -23.39 9.88
CA ALA A 14 -7.92 -24.36 10.01
C ALA A 14 -7.54 -25.63 9.21
N SER A 15 -7.20 -26.70 9.91
CA SER A 15 -7.02 -28.03 9.35
C SER A 15 -8.38 -28.69 9.21
N GLY A 16 -8.78 -29.04 8.01
CA GLY A 16 -9.95 -29.89 7.82
C GLY A 16 -10.29 -30.11 6.34
N GLU A 17 -10.11 -31.34 5.91
CA GLU A 17 -10.54 -31.99 4.68
C GLU A 17 -9.66 -31.83 3.43
N LYS A 18 -9.11 -32.96 2.99
CA LYS A 18 -8.51 -33.19 1.67
C LYS A 18 -9.58 -33.06 0.58
N LYS A 19 -9.95 -31.85 0.22
CA LYS A 19 -10.58 -31.58 -1.06
C LYS A 19 -9.50 -31.60 -2.14
N SER A 20 -9.78 -32.27 -3.27
CA SER A 20 -8.93 -32.31 -4.47
C SER A 20 -8.37 -30.90 -4.73
N ASN A 21 -7.05 -30.77 -4.72
CA ASN A 21 -6.38 -29.48 -4.86
C ASN A 21 -6.80 -28.82 -6.21
N PRO A 22 -7.63 -27.78 -6.22
CA PRO A 22 -8.08 -27.10 -7.44
C PRO A 22 -6.93 -26.41 -8.19
N LEU A 23 -5.73 -26.36 -7.61
CA LEU A 23 -4.54 -25.72 -8.19
C LEU A 23 -3.75 -26.64 -9.14
N ARG A 24 -4.06 -27.96 -9.20
CA ARG A 24 -3.39 -28.86 -10.16
C ARG A 24 -3.50 -28.43 -11.64
N PRO A 25 -4.67 -28.00 -12.14
CA PRO A 25 -4.76 -27.47 -13.49
C PRO A 25 -3.96 -26.17 -13.66
N LEU A 26 -3.93 -25.33 -12.63
CA LEU A 26 -3.23 -24.05 -12.66
C LEU A 26 -1.71 -24.23 -12.77
N ALA A 27 -1.12 -25.14 -11.99
CA ALA A 27 0.31 -25.43 -12.07
C ALA A 27 0.75 -25.85 -13.48
N SER A 28 -0.07 -26.63 -14.20
CA SER A 28 0.21 -27.03 -15.58
C SER A 28 0.12 -25.87 -16.58
N VAL A 29 -0.76 -24.89 -16.33
CA VAL A 29 -0.85 -23.69 -17.16
C VAL A 29 0.33 -22.76 -16.91
N LEU A 30 0.72 -22.57 -15.65
CA LEU A 30 1.86 -21.73 -15.26
C LEU A 30 3.17 -22.24 -15.86
N SER A 31 3.40 -23.57 -15.84
CA SER A 31 4.60 -24.16 -16.44
C SER A 31 4.66 -23.95 -17.96
N ARG A 32 3.49 -23.98 -18.65
CA ARG A 32 3.41 -23.71 -20.09
C ARG A 32 3.65 -22.25 -20.45
N LEU A 33 3.26 -21.33 -19.57
CA LEU A 33 3.40 -19.88 -19.78
C LEU A 33 4.73 -19.35 -19.26
N GLN A 34 5.53 -20.15 -18.57
CA GLN A 34 6.76 -19.73 -17.87
C GLN A 34 6.52 -18.53 -16.92
N LEU A 35 5.31 -18.47 -16.33
CA LEU A 35 4.92 -17.42 -15.38
C LEU A 35 4.91 -17.99 -13.97
N ASP A 36 5.35 -17.20 -12.99
CA ASP A 36 5.08 -17.51 -11.60
C ASP A 36 3.59 -17.26 -11.26
N GLU A 37 3.15 -17.82 -10.14
CA GLU A 37 1.75 -17.73 -9.71
C GLU A 37 1.29 -16.28 -9.49
N ASN A 38 2.12 -15.46 -8.85
CA ASN A 38 1.78 -14.07 -8.57
C ASN A 38 1.66 -13.24 -9.85
N GLU A 39 2.56 -13.47 -10.81
CA GLU A 39 2.48 -12.79 -12.10
C GLU A 39 1.22 -13.21 -12.88
N TYR A 40 0.85 -14.49 -12.82
CA TYR A 40 -0.39 -14.97 -13.44
C TYR A 40 -1.62 -14.32 -12.81
N VAL A 41 -1.69 -14.26 -11.46
CA VAL A 41 -2.78 -13.61 -10.74
C VAL A 41 -2.83 -12.13 -11.07
N ALA A 42 -1.71 -11.42 -11.01
CA ALA A 42 -1.65 -9.99 -11.34
C ALA A 42 -2.15 -9.69 -12.76
N ARG A 43 -1.70 -10.45 -13.76
CA ARG A 43 -2.18 -10.32 -15.15
C ARG A 43 -3.68 -10.62 -15.29
N THR A 44 -4.17 -11.62 -14.56
CA THR A 44 -5.58 -11.98 -14.55
C THR A 44 -6.43 -10.86 -13.93
N VAL A 45 -6.00 -10.28 -12.82
CA VAL A 45 -6.63 -9.11 -12.21
C VAL A 45 -6.69 -7.94 -13.21
N MET A 46 -5.56 -7.61 -13.85
CA MET A 46 -5.53 -6.53 -14.86
C MET A 46 -6.50 -6.81 -16.01
N LYS A 47 -6.56 -8.05 -16.48
CA LYS A 47 -7.49 -8.45 -17.56
C LYS A 47 -8.95 -8.31 -17.12
N ILE A 48 -9.33 -8.85 -15.97
CA ILE A 48 -10.71 -8.77 -15.47
C ILE A 48 -11.10 -7.30 -15.30
N ASN A 49 -10.30 -6.52 -14.60
CA ASN A 49 -10.61 -5.13 -14.27
C ASN A 49 -10.71 -4.20 -15.49
N SER A 50 -10.07 -4.57 -16.61
CA SER A 50 -10.08 -3.76 -17.82
C SER A 50 -11.03 -4.26 -18.93
N THR A 51 -11.49 -5.52 -18.88
CA THR A 51 -12.22 -6.12 -20.01
C THR A 51 -13.53 -6.80 -19.65
N VAL A 52 -13.82 -7.05 -18.37
CA VAL A 52 -15.04 -7.73 -17.94
C VAL A 52 -16.04 -6.72 -17.37
N PRO A 53 -17.08 -6.32 -18.12
CA PRO A 53 -18.07 -5.38 -17.61
C PRO A 53 -18.77 -5.92 -16.34
N GLY A 54 -18.93 -5.07 -15.35
CA GLY A 54 -19.62 -5.41 -14.10
C GLY A 54 -18.83 -6.26 -13.11
N ALA A 55 -17.57 -6.63 -13.41
CA ALA A 55 -16.70 -7.34 -12.50
C ALA A 55 -15.43 -6.53 -12.19
N TYR A 56 -15.03 -6.52 -10.93
CA TYR A 56 -13.81 -5.86 -10.48
C TYR A 56 -13.16 -6.61 -9.33
N VAL A 57 -11.89 -6.95 -9.49
CA VAL A 57 -11.08 -7.59 -8.46
C VAL A 57 -10.28 -6.51 -7.73
N PHE A 58 -10.62 -6.23 -6.49
CA PHE A 58 -9.93 -5.26 -5.63
C PHE A 58 -9.18 -5.90 -4.46
N SER A 59 -9.25 -7.21 -4.32
CA SER A 59 -8.52 -8.00 -3.34
C SER A 59 -8.06 -9.31 -3.99
N SER A 60 -6.78 -9.57 -4.04
CA SER A 60 -6.19 -10.73 -4.73
C SER A 60 -5.01 -11.35 -3.96
N GLY A 61 -4.80 -10.95 -2.72
CA GLY A 61 -3.72 -11.47 -1.87
C GLY A 61 -4.01 -12.87 -1.32
N LYS A 62 -2.96 -13.61 -1.02
CA LYS A 62 -3.05 -14.91 -0.33
C LYS A 62 -3.22 -14.74 1.17
N ASN A 63 -2.53 -13.75 1.75
CA ASN A 63 -2.49 -13.47 3.19
C ASN A 63 -3.03 -12.09 3.53
N MET A 64 -3.66 -11.43 2.60
CA MET A 64 -4.20 -10.08 2.74
C MET A 64 -5.59 -10.00 2.12
N GLY A 65 -6.53 -9.38 2.84
CA GLY A 65 -7.85 -9.01 2.36
C GLY A 65 -7.99 -7.49 2.29
N ALA A 66 -8.62 -6.99 1.24
CA ALA A 66 -9.01 -5.59 1.12
C ALA A 66 -10.54 -5.48 1.24
N PHE A 67 -11.01 -4.55 2.05
CA PHE A 67 -12.41 -4.25 2.26
C PHE A 67 -12.65 -2.79 1.96
N LYS A 68 -13.53 -2.47 1.04
CA LYS A 68 -13.78 -1.08 0.64
C LYS A 68 -15.22 -0.86 0.22
N ALA A 69 -15.76 0.26 0.64
CA ALA A 69 -17.11 0.70 0.29
C ALA A 69 -17.25 2.21 0.46
N VAL A 70 -18.40 2.75 0.07
CA VAL A 70 -18.83 4.11 0.37
C VAL A 70 -19.78 4.07 1.55
N GLY A 71 -19.56 4.92 2.54
CA GLY A 71 -20.37 5.01 3.76
C GLY A 71 -19.54 5.41 4.98
N PHE A 72 -20.17 5.41 6.12
CA PHE A 72 -19.45 5.61 7.38
C PHE A 72 -18.57 4.38 7.69
N PRO A 73 -17.40 4.56 8.31
CA PRO A 73 -16.50 3.45 8.65
C PRO A 73 -17.17 2.33 9.45
N GLU A 74 -18.08 2.69 10.36
CA GLU A 74 -18.84 1.75 11.20
C GLU A 74 -19.79 0.87 10.36
N ASP A 75 -20.40 1.44 9.33
CA ASP A 75 -21.29 0.71 8.42
C ASP A 75 -20.51 -0.25 7.54
N VAL A 76 -19.35 0.19 7.04
CA VAL A 76 -18.42 -0.67 6.27
C VAL A 76 -17.91 -1.82 7.16
N GLY A 77 -17.54 -1.53 8.40
CA GLY A 77 -17.12 -2.54 9.37
C GLY A 77 -18.21 -3.59 9.62
N ARG A 78 -19.45 -3.16 9.84
CA ARG A 78 -20.60 -4.06 10.03
C ARG A 78 -20.94 -4.86 8.78
N PHE A 79 -20.92 -4.23 7.60
CA PHE A 79 -21.23 -4.89 6.34
C PHE A 79 -20.28 -6.05 6.04
N TYR A 80 -18.99 -5.83 6.24
CA TYR A 80 -17.97 -6.86 6.01
C TYR A 80 -17.70 -7.74 7.23
N ARG A 81 -18.38 -7.51 8.36
CA ARG A 81 -18.20 -8.26 9.61
C ARG A 81 -16.73 -8.28 10.03
N LEU A 82 -16.09 -7.11 10.04
CA LEU A 82 -14.65 -6.98 10.28
C LEU A 82 -14.24 -7.43 11.70
N ASP A 83 -15.16 -7.51 12.63
CA ASP A 83 -14.99 -8.05 13.97
C ASP A 83 -14.70 -9.56 14.00
N GLU A 84 -15.01 -10.27 12.91
CA GLU A 84 -14.74 -11.70 12.78
C GLU A 84 -13.36 -12.02 12.18
N TYR A 85 -12.63 -10.99 11.72
CA TYR A 85 -11.32 -11.17 11.12
C TYR A 85 -10.20 -10.89 12.11
N GLU A 86 -9.20 -11.76 12.12
CA GLU A 86 -7.95 -11.56 12.85
C GLU A 86 -6.81 -11.21 11.88
N GLY A 87 -6.00 -10.21 12.23
CA GLY A 87 -4.85 -9.79 11.44
C GLY A 87 -3.74 -9.21 12.32
N TYR A 88 -2.50 -9.50 11.97
CA TYR A 88 -1.34 -8.91 12.63
C TYR A 88 -1.02 -7.49 12.14
N CYS A 89 -1.51 -7.11 10.96
CA CYS A 89 -1.35 -5.80 10.37
C CYS A 89 -2.66 -5.31 9.77
N TRP A 90 -3.03 -4.08 10.12
CA TRP A 90 -4.24 -3.43 9.64
C TRP A 90 -3.90 -2.07 9.06
N THR A 91 -4.39 -1.79 7.85
CA THR A 91 -4.36 -0.46 7.25
C THR A 91 -5.79 0.03 7.03
N ALA A 92 -6.07 1.28 7.35
CA ALA A 92 -7.39 1.86 7.21
C ALA A 92 -7.31 3.32 6.74
N HIS A 93 -8.31 3.75 5.98
CA HIS A 93 -8.41 5.13 5.52
C HIS A 93 -9.87 5.55 5.33
N GLY A 94 -10.30 6.58 6.04
CA GLY A 94 -11.54 7.29 5.80
C GLY A 94 -11.29 8.38 4.76
N ARG A 95 -11.67 8.13 3.51
CA ARG A 95 -11.47 9.09 2.43
C ARG A 95 -12.60 10.13 2.43
N TYR A 96 -12.24 11.41 2.47
CA TYR A 96 -13.13 12.50 2.13
C TYR A 96 -12.77 13.00 0.73
N PRO A 97 -13.63 12.79 -0.30
CA PRO A 97 -13.31 13.18 -1.66
C PRO A 97 -13.35 14.71 -1.79
N THR A 98 -12.28 15.29 -2.33
CA THR A 98 -12.17 16.75 -2.56
C THR A 98 -12.39 17.12 -4.02
N ASN A 99 -11.76 16.40 -4.95
CA ASN A 99 -11.75 16.70 -6.38
C ASN A 99 -12.46 15.65 -7.26
N THR A 100 -12.92 14.56 -6.68
CA THR A 100 -13.59 13.46 -7.41
C THR A 100 -14.88 13.05 -6.69
N PRO A 101 -15.89 12.55 -7.41
CA PRO A 101 -17.09 12.02 -6.79
C PRO A 101 -16.78 10.91 -5.79
N GLY A 102 -17.55 10.86 -4.70
CA GLY A 102 -17.49 9.72 -3.77
C GLY A 102 -18.08 8.49 -4.44
N TRP A 103 -17.24 7.50 -4.72
CA TRP A 103 -17.65 6.22 -5.27
C TRP A 103 -16.75 5.08 -4.75
N TRP A 104 -17.24 3.86 -4.81
CA TRP A 104 -16.53 2.72 -4.22
C TRP A 104 -15.12 2.51 -4.78
N GLY A 105 -14.91 2.75 -6.06
CA GLY A 105 -13.61 2.58 -6.71
C GLY A 105 -12.55 3.54 -6.16
N GLY A 106 -12.94 4.75 -5.75
CA GLY A 106 -12.05 5.71 -5.10
C GLY A 106 -11.82 5.44 -3.61
N ALA A 107 -12.59 4.55 -2.98
CA ALA A 107 -12.38 4.20 -1.58
C ALA A 107 -11.06 3.44 -1.38
N HIS A 108 -10.43 3.61 -0.23
CA HIS A 108 -9.23 2.89 0.16
C HIS A 108 -9.58 1.62 0.95
N PRO A 109 -8.66 0.64 1.03
CA PRO A 109 -7.33 0.62 0.43
C PRO A 109 -7.34 0.28 -1.06
N PHE A 110 -6.20 0.49 -1.72
CA PHE A 110 -5.89 -0.07 -3.02
C PHE A 110 -4.93 -1.24 -2.84
N ALA A 111 -5.25 -2.37 -3.45
CA ALA A 111 -4.48 -3.59 -3.25
C ALA A 111 -4.22 -4.34 -4.55
N LEU A 112 -3.07 -4.99 -4.63
CA LEU A 112 -2.72 -5.98 -5.64
C LEU A 112 -1.84 -7.05 -4.99
N LEU A 113 -2.25 -8.30 -5.10
CA LEU A 113 -1.61 -9.40 -4.37
C LEU A 113 -1.56 -9.08 -2.86
N ASP A 114 -0.44 -9.32 -2.21
CA ASP A 114 -0.22 -9.05 -0.79
C ASP A 114 0.35 -7.64 -0.52
N TYR A 115 0.05 -6.67 -1.39
CA TYR A 115 0.34 -5.24 -1.19
C TYR A 115 -0.95 -4.46 -1.03
N SER A 116 -1.02 -3.65 0.02
CA SER A 116 -2.18 -2.79 0.31
C SER A 116 -1.71 -1.38 0.64
N ILE A 117 -2.22 -0.39 -0.07
CA ILE A 117 -1.84 1.01 0.11
C ILE A 117 -3.02 1.85 0.56
N VAL A 118 -2.77 2.67 1.56
CA VAL A 118 -3.59 3.81 1.92
C VAL A 118 -2.77 5.09 1.78
N HIS A 119 -3.40 6.15 1.26
CA HIS A 119 -2.74 7.38 0.88
C HIS A 119 -3.56 8.59 1.32
N ASN A 120 -2.89 9.56 1.90
CA ASN A 120 -3.43 10.89 2.16
C ASN A 120 -2.57 11.92 1.44
N GLY A 121 -3.10 12.56 0.42
CA GLY A 121 -2.39 13.55 -0.36
C GLY A 121 -2.94 13.74 -1.76
N GLU A 122 -2.16 14.44 -2.57
CA GLU A 122 -2.43 14.69 -3.99
C GLU A 122 -1.12 14.54 -4.76
N ILE A 123 -1.11 13.72 -5.80
CA ILE A 123 0.08 13.45 -6.59
C ILE A 123 0.04 14.22 -7.91
N SER A 124 0.91 15.22 -8.03
CA SER A 124 1.01 16.06 -9.23
C SER A 124 1.62 15.33 -10.44
N SER A 125 2.40 14.27 -10.20
CA SER A 125 2.98 13.44 -11.26
C SER A 125 2.08 12.30 -11.75
N TYR A 126 0.79 12.27 -11.35
CA TYR A 126 -0.16 11.18 -11.62
C TYR A 126 -0.14 10.71 -13.07
N ASP A 127 -0.35 11.59 -14.04
CA ASP A 127 -0.44 11.19 -15.45
C ASP A 127 0.88 10.61 -16.00
N ALA A 128 2.01 11.18 -15.60
CA ALA A 128 3.32 10.68 -16.00
C ALA A 128 3.59 9.30 -15.43
N ASN A 129 3.35 9.12 -14.13
CA ASN A 129 3.53 7.84 -13.47
C ASN A 129 2.56 6.77 -14.03
N ARG A 130 1.28 7.12 -14.26
CA ARG A 130 0.29 6.24 -14.84
C ARG A 130 0.72 5.74 -16.21
N ARG A 131 1.06 6.64 -17.14
CA ARG A 131 1.50 6.29 -18.49
C ARG A 131 2.71 5.37 -18.46
N TYR A 132 3.66 5.66 -17.58
CA TYR A 132 4.87 4.86 -17.46
C TYR A 132 4.57 3.45 -16.95
N ILE A 133 3.79 3.31 -15.87
CA ILE A 133 3.50 1.99 -15.30
C ILE A 133 2.59 1.14 -16.21
N GLU A 134 1.72 1.77 -17.01
CA GLU A 134 0.88 1.09 -17.99
C GLU A 134 1.70 0.43 -19.12
N MET A 135 2.91 0.93 -19.42
CA MET A 135 3.83 0.30 -20.39
C MET A 135 4.27 -1.10 -19.97
N PHE A 136 4.20 -1.41 -18.68
CA PHE A 136 4.54 -2.72 -18.11
C PHE A 136 3.33 -3.64 -17.94
N GLY A 137 2.19 -3.29 -18.56
CA GLY A 137 0.98 -4.13 -18.60
C GLY A 137 0.01 -3.92 -17.45
N TYR A 138 0.25 -2.96 -16.55
CA TYR A 138 -0.74 -2.53 -15.59
C TYR A 138 -1.87 -1.76 -16.27
N LYS A 139 -3.05 -1.75 -15.66
CA LYS A 139 -4.24 -1.05 -16.17
C LYS A 139 -4.86 -0.23 -15.06
N CYS A 140 -4.68 1.09 -15.14
CA CYS A 140 -5.22 2.04 -14.15
C CYS A 140 -6.64 2.42 -14.54
N THR A 141 -7.62 1.74 -13.97
CA THR A 141 -9.05 1.86 -14.34
C THR A 141 -9.87 2.66 -13.35
N LEU A 142 -9.36 2.90 -12.14
CA LEU A 142 -10.06 3.63 -11.09
C LEU A 142 -9.79 5.13 -11.09
N GLN A 143 -8.88 5.59 -11.96
CA GLN A 143 -8.54 7.01 -12.16
C GLN A 143 -8.12 7.71 -10.86
N THR A 144 -7.39 7.01 -10.00
CA THR A 144 -6.85 7.55 -8.76
C THR A 144 -5.34 7.41 -8.72
N ASP A 145 -4.69 8.37 -8.08
CA ASP A 145 -3.25 8.36 -7.85
C ASP A 145 -2.81 7.19 -6.97
N THR A 146 -3.63 6.79 -6.01
CA THR A 146 -3.32 5.68 -5.11
C THR A 146 -3.29 4.33 -5.84
N GLU A 147 -4.15 4.13 -6.85
CA GLU A 147 -4.08 2.94 -7.72
C GLU A 147 -2.71 2.86 -8.41
N VAL A 148 -2.25 3.99 -8.96
CA VAL A 148 -0.95 4.08 -9.65
C VAL A 148 0.20 3.75 -8.70
N ILE A 149 0.18 4.31 -7.46
CA ILE A 149 1.23 4.02 -6.47
C ILE A 149 1.24 2.54 -6.10
N THR A 150 0.07 1.91 -6.00
CA THR A 150 -0.04 0.47 -5.69
C THR A 150 0.65 -0.37 -6.77
N TYR A 151 0.45 -0.02 -8.02
CA TYR A 151 1.11 -0.71 -9.13
C TYR A 151 2.60 -0.38 -9.24
N ILE A 152 3.02 0.82 -8.87
CA ILE A 152 4.45 1.17 -8.74
C ILE A 152 5.11 0.31 -7.66
N ALA A 153 4.47 0.14 -6.50
CA ALA A 153 5.01 -0.69 -5.41
C ALA A 153 5.16 -2.15 -5.84
N ASP A 154 4.13 -2.73 -6.47
CA ASP A 154 4.21 -4.10 -7.01
C ASP A 154 5.32 -4.22 -8.07
N TYR A 155 5.42 -3.26 -8.99
CA TYR A 155 6.45 -3.26 -10.01
C TYR A 155 7.87 -3.22 -9.41
N LEU A 156 8.12 -2.29 -8.49
CA LEU A 156 9.44 -2.12 -7.89
C LEU A 156 9.83 -3.31 -7.00
N ILE A 157 8.93 -3.73 -6.11
CA ILE A 157 9.26 -4.75 -5.11
C ILE A 157 9.20 -6.15 -5.72
N ARG A 158 8.08 -6.52 -6.36
CA ARG A 158 7.91 -7.88 -6.88
C ARG A 158 8.62 -8.11 -8.19
N ARG A 159 8.42 -7.25 -9.21
CA ARG A 159 8.97 -7.49 -10.56
C ARG A 159 10.43 -7.10 -10.69
N GLN A 160 10.87 -6.02 -10.01
CA GLN A 160 12.26 -5.56 -10.05
C GLN A 160 13.10 -6.13 -8.90
N GLY A 161 12.48 -6.75 -7.89
CA GLY A 161 13.18 -7.36 -6.76
C GLY A 161 13.83 -6.35 -5.81
N LEU A 162 13.37 -5.10 -5.81
CA LEU A 162 13.85 -4.09 -4.87
C LEU A 162 13.31 -4.34 -3.47
N THR A 163 14.10 -3.99 -2.45
CA THR A 163 13.59 -3.99 -1.09
C THR A 163 12.56 -2.87 -0.90
N PRO A 164 11.68 -2.94 0.12
CA PRO A 164 10.74 -1.84 0.41
C PRO A 164 11.44 -0.49 0.60
N GLU A 165 12.63 -0.46 1.23
CA GLU A 165 13.43 0.74 1.44
C GLU A 165 13.97 1.31 0.12
N GLU A 166 14.36 0.44 -0.80
CA GLU A 166 14.78 0.86 -2.14
C GLU A 166 13.62 1.39 -2.96
N ALA A 167 12.46 0.74 -2.89
CA ALA A 167 11.24 1.23 -3.51
C ALA A 167 10.83 2.59 -2.93
N ALA A 168 10.95 2.80 -1.62
CA ALA A 168 10.76 4.10 -1.00
C ALA A 168 11.74 5.15 -1.54
N SER A 169 13.02 4.77 -1.74
CA SER A 169 14.05 5.63 -2.31
C SER A 169 13.84 5.95 -3.79
N VAL A 170 13.00 5.20 -4.50
CA VAL A 170 12.54 5.52 -5.85
C VAL A 170 11.33 6.44 -5.80
N ILE A 171 10.30 6.07 -5.05
CA ILE A 171 9.02 6.78 -4.95
C ILE A 171 9.23 8.19 -4.41
N ALA A 172 9.96 8.33 -3.30
CA ALA A 172 10.31 9.62 -2.68
C ALA A 172 11.81 9.91 -2.83
N ALA A 173 12.35 9.81 -4.04
CA ALA A 173 13.79 9.93 -4.28
C ALA A 173 14.37 11.21 -3.68
N PRO A 174 15.48 11.15 -2.93
CA PRO A 174 16.11 12.31 -2.31
C PRO A 174 16.58 13.33 -3.35
N PHE A 175 16.72 14.58 -2.96
CA PHE A 175 17.27 15.61 -3.83
C PHE A 175 18.73 15.33 -4.22
N TRP A 176 19.14 15.81 -5.37
CA TRP A 176 20.53 15.63 -5.83
C TRP A 176 21.54 16.18 -4.84
N SER A 177 21.28 17.33 -4.24
CA SER A 177 22.12 17.91 -3.18
C SER A 177 22.27 16.96 -1.99
N THR A 178 21.22 16.23 -1.62
CA THR A 178 21.30 15.21 -0.57
C THR A 178 22.15 14.01 -0.99
N ILE A 179 22.04 13.61 -2.26
CA ILE A 179 22.83 12.49 -2.81
C ILE A 179 24.30 12.87 -2.92
N GLU A 180 24.62 14.11 -3.29
CA GLU A 180 26.00 14.60 -3.38
C GLU A 180 26.74 14.52 -2.05
N ASN A 181 26.03 14.71 -0.93
CA ASN A 181 26.59 14.60 0.42
C ASN A 181 26.77 13.16 0.91
N LYS A 182 26.27 12.15 0.19
CA LYS A 182 26.54 10.74 0.48
C LYS A 182 27.88 10.30 -0.10
N SER A 183 28.39 9.17 0.36
CA SER A 183 29.68 8.62 -0.07
C SER A 183 29.59 7.11 -0.34
N GLY A 184 30.63 6.58 -0.96
CA GLY A 184 30.81 5.14 -1.16
C GLY A 184 29.69 4.45 -1.91
N GLU A 185 29.36 3.25 -1.51
CA GLU A 185 28.34 2.40 -2.14
C GLU A 185 26.92 2.96 -1.98
N GLU A 186 26.64 3.64 -0.88
CA GLU A 186 25.33 4.26 -0.65
C GLU A 186 25.04 5.32 -1.73
N LYS A 187 26.02 6.19 -2.00
CA LYS A 187 25.89 7.21 -3.08
C LYS A 187 25.63 6.57 -4.43
N LYS A 188 26.42 5.55 -4.79
CA LYS A 188 26.28 4.83 -6.05
C LYS A 188 24.89 4.23 -6.18
N ARG A 189 24.42 3.54 -5.14
CA ARG A 189 23.11 2.88 -5.10
C ARG A 189 21.96 3.86 -5.27
N VAL A 190 21.93 4.94 -4.49
CA VAL A 190 20.86 5.94 -4.56
C VAL A 190 20.90 6.69 -5.90
N THR A 191 22.08 6.99 -6.43
CA THR A 191 22.23 7.58 -7.76
C THR A 191 21.67 6.64 -8.85
N PHE A 192 22.01 5.36 -8.79
CA PHE A 192 21.48 4.35 -9.70
C PHE A 192 19.95 4.30 -9.66
N LEU A 193 19.36 4.13 -8.47
CA LEU A 193 17.90 4.06 -8.31
C LEU A 193 17.21 5.31 -8.86
N ARG A 194 17.72 6.48 -8.53
CA ARG A 194 17.15 7.75 -8.98
C ARG A 194 17.27 7.97 -10.49
N THR A 195 18.32 7.44 -11.11
CA THR A 195 18.53 7.57 -12.56
C THR A 195 17.69 6.56 -13.32
N VAL A 196 17.77 5.28 -12.94
CA VAL A 196 17.11 4.18 -13.66
C VAL A 196 15.58 4.26 -13.54
N TYR A 197 15.07 4.57 -12.34
CA TYR A 197 13.64 4.63 -12.05
C TYR A 197 13.09 6.06 -11.99
N SER A 198 13.71 7.01 -12.65
CA SER A 198 13.35 8.45 -12.59
C SER A 198 11.88 8.72 -12.93
N SER A 199 11.28 7.95 -13.84
CA SER A 199 9.86 8.06 -14.24
C SER A 199 8.87 7.56 -13.19
N LEU A 200 9.35 6.88 -12.14
CA LEU A 200 8.55 6.39 -11.02
C LEU A 200 8.68 7.28 -9.77
N LEU A 201 9.42 8.39 -9.89
CA LEU A 201 9.42 9.43 -8.87
C LEU A 201 8.01 10.00 -8.73
N VAL A 202 7.51 10.01 -7.51
CA VAL A 202 6.22 10.61 -7.17
C VAL A 202 6.43 12.02 -6.64
N THR A 203 5.70 12.98 -7.18
CA THR A 203 5.74 14.39 -6.76
C THR A 203 4.37 14.84 -6.27
N GLY A 204 4.37 15.80 -5.36
CA GLY A 204 3.20 16.31 -4.65
C GLY A 204 3.26 16.03 -3.16
N PRO A 205 2.32 16.58 -2.36
CA PRO A 205 2.22 16.31 -0.95
C PRO A 205 1.55 14.95 -0.72
N PHE A 206 2.27 13.98 -0.14
CA PHE A 206 1.70 12.68 0.16
C PHE A 206 2.21 12.07 1.47
N SER A 207 1.35 11.25 2.05
CA SER A 207 1.65 10.33 3.15
C SER A 207 1.05 8.97 2.79
N ILE A 208 1.88 7.96 2.68
CA ILE A 208 1.52 6.61 2.24
C ILE A 208 1.82 5.63 3.36
N VAL A 209 0.92 4.68 3.57
CA VAL A 209 1.19 3.47 4.35
C VAL A 209 0.96 2.26 3.45
N LEU A 210 2.01 1.50 3.23
CA LEU A 210 2.03 0.25 2.48
C LEU A 210 2.09 -0.91 3.47
N GLY A 211 1.06 -1.74 3.50
CA GLY A 211 1.08 -3.05 4.14
C GLY A 211 1.53 -4.12 3.14
N TYR A 212 2.38 -5.03 3.58
CA TYR A 212 2.86 -6.16 2.77
C TYR A 212 3.09 -7.38 3.67
N THR A 213 3.31 -8.56 3.09
CA THR A 213 3.57 -9.77 3.87
C THR A 213 4.81 -9.60 4.74
N GLY A 214 4.60 -9.64 6.05
CA GLY A 214 5.66 -9.53 7.06
C GLY A 214 6.02 -8.11 7.50
N GLY A 215 5.36 -7.07 6.96
CA GLY A 215 5.73 -5.71 7.32
C GLY A 215 4.75 -4.60 6.96
N LEU A 216 5.15 -3.43 7.38
CA LEU A 216 4.48 -2.16 7.10
C LEU A 216 5.53 -1.11 6.77
N MET A 217 5.35 -0.37 5.69
CA MET A 217 6.19 0.76 5.32
C MET A 217 5.37 2.06 5.35
N ALA A 218 5.88 3.06 6.03
CA ALA A 218 5.31 4.40 6.03
C ALA A 218 6.25 5.37 5.32
N LEU A 219 5.72 6.16 4.39
CA LEU A 219 6.50 7.03 3.53
C LEU A 219 5.81 8.38 3.35
N ASN A 220 6.54 9.46 3.60
CA ASN A 220 6.15 10.82 3.26
C ASN A 220 6.78 11.28 1.95
N ASP A 221 6.18 12.31 1.36
CA ASP A 221 6.81 13.07 0.29
C ASP A 221 8.17 13.66 0.71
N ARG A 222 9.01 13.97 -0.26
CA ARG A 222 10.40 14.45 -0.06
C ARG A 222 10.50 15.72 0.80
N LEU A 223 9.46 16.55 0.78
CA LEU A 223 9.39 17.81 1.52
C LEU A 223 8.69 17.66 2.86
N LYS A 224 8.12 16.47 3.14
CA LYS A 224 7.34 16.17 4.34
C LYS A 224 6.17 17.14 4.53
N LEU A 225 5.45 17.41 3.44
CA LEU A 225 4.31 18.34 3.42
C LEU A 225 3.07 17.77 4.12
N ARG A 226 2.96 16.42 4.15
CA ARG A 226 1.91 15.74 4.90
C ARG A 226 2.45 15.24 6.23
N SER A 227 1.63 15.35 7.27
CA SER A 227 1.96 14.82 8.59
C SER A 227 1.92 13.30 8.62
N MET A 228 2.78 12.72 9.44
CA MET A 228 2.77 11.32 9.81
C MET A 228 3.29 11.18 11.22
N VAL A 229 2.55 10.50 12.05
CA VAL A 229 2.86 10.27 13.45
C VAL A 229 3.01 8.77 13.69
N VAL A 230 4.03 8.40 14.43
CA VAL A 230 4.31 7.02 14.82
C VAL A 230 4.30 6.94 16.34
N ALA A 231 3.66 5.92 16.87
CA ALA A 231 3.72 5.58 18.28
C ALA A 231 3.86 4.07 18.44
N ASP A 232 4.55 3.67 19.47
CA ASP A 232 4.70 2.28 19.89
C ASP A 232 4.14 2.11 21.31
N LYS A 233 3.54 0.96 21.53
CA LYS A 233 3.08 0.54 22.85
C LYS A 233 3.03 -0.96 22.92
N ASP A 234 3.69 -1.53 23.92
CA ASP A 234 3.84 -2.96 24.11
C ASP A 234 4.51 -3.61 22.87
N ASP A 235 3.82 -4.54 22.21
CA ASP A 235 4.27 -5.21 20.99
C ASP A 235 3.64 -4.62 19.69
N LYS A 236 3.08 -3.40 19.76
CA LYS A 236 2.30 -2.78 18.69
C LYS A 236 2.89 -1.47 18.25
N VAL A 237 2.93 -1.26 16.93
CA VAL A 237 3.28 0.01 16.30
C VAL A 237 2.04 0.61 15.65
N PHE A 238 1.82 1.89 15.87
CA PHE A 238 0.71 2.67 15.34
C PHE A 238 1.25 3.79 14.45
N ILE A 239 0.71 3.91 13.26
CA ILE A 239 1.07 4.95 12.30
C ILE A 239 -0.21 5.63 11.85
N ALA A 240 -0.23 6.96 11.88
CA ALA A 240 -1.39 7.74 11.44
C ALA A 240 -0.97 9.08 10.84
N SER A 241 -1.84 9.68 10.03
CA SER A 241 -1.67 11.06 9.56
C SER A 241 -1.92 12.09 10.67
N GLU A 242 -2.63 11.69 11.74
CA GLU A 242 -2.99 12.54 12.86
C GLU A 242 -2.81 11.83 14.19
N GLU A 243 -2.23 12.52 15.17
CA GLU A 243 -2.05 12.00 16.53
C GLU A 243 -3.37 11.62 17.20
N ALA A 244 -4.45 12.37 16.93
CA ALA A 244 -5.77 12.10 17.48
C ALA A 244 -6.27 10.69 17.17
N ALA A 245 -5.99 10.17 15.96
CA ALA A 245 -6.36 8.81 15.56
C ALA A 245 -5.62 7.74 16.41
N ILE A 246 -4.36 7.99 16.73
CA ILE A 246 -3.60 7.10 17.61
C ILE A 246 -4.13 7.16 19.04
N ARG A 247 -4.45 8.36 19.55
CA ARG A 247 -4.99 8.54 20.92
C ARG A 247 -6.31 7.82 21.14
N VAL A 248 -7.17 7.72 20.13
CA VAL A 248 -8.41 6.95 20.23
C VAL A 248 -8.13 5.45 20.46
N CYS A 249 -7.07 4.94 19.87
CA CYS A 249 -6.70 3.52 20.01
C CYS A 249 -5.85 3.24 21.25
N LEU A 250 -5.05 4.22 21.65
CA LEU A 250 -4.22 4.16 22.84
C LEU A 250 -4.86 5.04 23.90
N LEU A 251 -5.69 4.48 24.77
CA LEU A 251 -6.35 5.20 25.87
C LEU A 251 -5.37 5.89 26.83
N TYR A 252 -4.06 5.71 26.60
CA TYR A 252 -3.01 6.38 27.36
C TYR A 252 -1.85 6.76 26.45
N THR A 253 -1.64 8.03 26.24
CA THR A 253 -0.56 8.56 25.42
C THR A 253 0.31 9.47 26.27
N SER A 254 1.58 9.57 25.91
CA SER A 254 2.49 10.59 26.46
C SER A 254 1.88 11.99 26.27
N PRO A 255 2.24 12.95 27.15
CA PRO A 255 1.73 14.32 27.05
C PRO A 255 1.99 14.91 25.66
N SER A 256 1.03 15.72 25.18
CA SER A 256 1.13 16.43 23.92
C SER A 256 2.46 17.18 23.82
N PRO A 257 3.04 17.34 22.62
CA PRO A 257 4.19 18.24 22.44
C PRO A 257 3.98 19.64 23.01
N ARG A 258 2.73 20.12 23.07
CA ARG A 258 2.36 21.38 23.73
C ARG A 258 2.48 21.32 25.26
N ASP A 259 2.34 20.15 25.86
CA ASP A 259 2.46 19.98 27.30
C ASP A 259 3.93 19.88 27.74
N ARG A 260 4.84 19.48 26.83
CA ARG A 260 6.29 19.48 27.06
C ARG A 260 6.92 20.88 27.03
N GLN A 261 6.24 21.88 26.49
CA GLN A 261 6.72 23.28 26.49
C GLN A 261 6.34 24.03 27.74
N LYS A 262 5.59 23.42 28.65
CA LYS A 262 5.16 24.04 29.93
C LYS A 262 5.88 23.51 31.17
N SER A 263 6.86 22.62 30.99
CA SER A 263 7.67 22.08 32.08
C SER A 263 9.11 22.61 32.02
#